data_c7494faf75ea7688fe15ac728b5bc956
#
_entry.id   c7494faf75ea7688fe15ac728b5bc956
#
_cell.length_a   1.000
_cell.length_b   1.000
_cell.length_c   1.000
_cell.angle_alpha   90.00
_cell.angle_beta   90.00
_cell.angle_gamma   90.00
#
_symmetry.space_group_name_H-M   'P 1'
#
loop_
_entity.id
_entity.type
_entity.pdbx_description
1 polymer ?
#
loop_
_entity_poly.entity_id
_entity_poly.type
_entity_poly.pdbx_seq_one_letter_code
_entity_poly.pdbx_strand_id
1 'polypeptide(L)'
;MLVMREKEAKIRQMVDICEQYYLKGKNQQDIADSLGLSRPSVSRLLPQARMEGIVTITVHNPYSDERRYAALLEQRFGLHKVI
;
A
#
# COMPACT_ATOMS: atom_id res chain seq x y z
N MET A 1 -9.35 10.32 26.86
CA MET A 1 -7.91 10.25 26.60
C MET A 1 -7.43 8.83 26.36
N LEU A 2 -7.91 7.86 27.12
CA LEU A 2 -7.56 6.45 26.86
C LEU A 2 -7.97 6.02 25.45
N VAL A 3 -9.14 6.47 24.98
CA VAL A 3 -9.66 6.13 23.66
C VAL A 3 -8.71 6.61 22.56
N MET A 4 -8.13 7.80 22.70
CA MET A 4 -7.20 8.33 21.73
C MET A 4 -5.89 7.54 21.70
N ARG A 5 -5.41 7.10 22.87
CA ARG A 5 -4.20 6.29 22.96
C ARG A 5 -4.39 4.93 22.31
N GLU A 6 -5.55 4.32 22.52
CA GLU A 6 -5.86 3.04 21.89
C GLU A 6 -5.91 3.17 20.38
N LYS A 7 -6.51 4.24 19.90
CA LYS A 7 -6.59 4.51 18.46
C LYS A 7 -5.22 4.75 17.87
N GLU A 8 -4.38 5.52 18.56
CA GLU A 8 -3.01 5.76 18.11
C GLU A 8 -2.19 4.48 18.09
N ALA A 9 -2.33 3.65 19.11
CA ALA A 9 -1.61 2.39 19.18
C ALA A 9 -2.02 1.47 18.03
N LYS A 10 -3.30 1.45 17.70
CA LYS A 10 -3.81 0.64 16.59
C LYS A 10 -3.28 1.15 15.25
N ILE A 11 -3.26 2.47 15.08
CA ILE A 11 -2.72 3.09 13.86
C ILE A 11 -1.23 2.75 13.72
N ARG A 12 -0.46 2.87 14.78
CA ARG A 12 0.97 2.52 14.76
C ARG A 12 1.18 1.06 14.42
N GLN A 13 0.35 0.19 14.95
CA GLN A 13 0.42 -1.23 14.63
C GLN A 13 0.15 -1.48 13.14
N MET A 14 -0.87 -0.82 12.60
CA MET A 14 -1.17 -0.95 11.17
C MET A 14 -0.05 -0.41 10.30
N VAL A 15 0.54 0.72 10.70
CA VAL A 15 1.69 1.29 9.97
C VAL A 15 2.86 0.32 9.99
N ASP A 16 3.17 -0.26 11.14
CA ASP A 16 4.26 -1.20 11.29
C ASP A 16 4.05 -2.44 10.42
N ILE A 17 2.85 -3.00 10.45
CA ILE A 17 2.48 -4.15 9.62
C ILE A 17 2.66 -3.81 8.14
N CYS A 18 2.18 -2.67 7.72
CA CYS A 18 2.26 -2.24 6.32
C CYS A 18 3.70 -2.00 5.89
N GLU A 19 4.51 -1.38 6.73
CA GLU A 19 5.93 -1.19 6.42
C GLU A 19 6.64 -2.51 6.24
N GLN A 20 6.40 -3.46 7.13
CA GLN A 20 7.04 -4.77 7.03
C GLN A 20 6.57 -5.54 5.80
N TYR A 21 5.31 -5.43 5.46
CA TYR A 21 4.75 -6.17 4.33
C TYR A 21 5.11 -5.54 2.99
N TYR A 22 4.86 -4.24 2.83
CA TYR A 22 5.01 -3.57 1.54
C TYR A 22 6.43 -3.06 1.27
N LEU A 23 7.14 -2.62 2.30
CA LEU A 23 8.48 -2.04 2.12
C LEU A 23 9.59 -3.05 2.36
N LYS A 24 9.44 -3.92 3.34
CA LYS A 24 10.47 -4.90 3.67
C LYS A 24 10.24 -6.26 3.04
N GLY A 25 9.10 -6.46 2.40
CA GLY A 25 8.81 -7.70 1.70
C GLY A 25 8.61 -8.93 2.58
N LYS A 26 8.30 -8.74 3.86
CA LYS A 26 8.07 -9.85 4.76
C LYS A 26 6.71 -10.48 4.50
N ASN A 27 6.61 -11.80 4.71
CA ASN A 27 5.32 -12.46 4.58
C ASN A 27 4.48 -12.28 5.84
N GLN A 28 3.18 -12.59 5.75
CA GLN A 28 2.24 -12.35 6.83
C GLN A 28 2.58 -13.15 8.09
N GLN A 29 3.09 -14.36 7.92
CA GLN A 29 3.45 -15.18 9.07
C GLN A 29 4.64 -14.59 9.83
N ASP A 30 5.65 -14.12 9.12
CA ASP A 30 6.81 -13.49 9.73
C ASP A 30 6.41 -12.22 10.49
N ILE A 31 5.52 -11.43 9.92
CA ILE A 31 5.01 -10.22 10.57
C ILE A 31 4.26 -10.59 11.84
N ALA A 32 3.38 -11.57 11.76
CA ALA A 32 2.62 -12.05 12.92
C ALA A 32 3.55 -12.50 14.03
N ASP A 33 4.55 -13.29 13.68
CA ASP A 33 5.52 -13.80 14.67
C ASP A 33 6.30 -12.67 15.32
N SER A 34 6.73 -11.68 14.55
CA SER A 34 7.54 -10.58 15.08
C SER A 34 6.73 -9.64 15.97
N LEU A 35 5.42 -9.52 15.76
CA LEU A 35 4.57 -8.63 16.52
C LEU A 35 3.73 -9.33 17.57
N GLY A 36 3.86 -10.64 17.70
CA GLY A 36 3.06 -11.40 18.64
C GLY A 36 1.59 -11.47 18.27
N LEU A 37 1.30 -11.43 16.97
CA LEU A 37 -0.06 -11.50 16.46
C LEU A 37 -0.31 -12.84 15.78
N SER A 38 -1.58 -13.14 15.52
CA SER A 38 -1.93 -14.27 14.69
C SER A 38 -1.87 -13.86 13.21
N ARG A 39 -1.61 -14.81 12.33
CA ARG A 39 -1.61 -14.56 10.90
C ARG A 39 -2.96 -14.02 10.41
N PRO A 40 -4.11 -14.55 10.84
CA PRO A 40 -5.40 -13.99 10.45
C PRO A 40 -5.57 -12.52 10.86
N SER A 41 -5.00 -12.11 12.00
CA SER A 41 -5.05 -10.71 12.42
C SER A 41 -4.29 -9.83 11.46
N VAL A 42 -3.09 -10.23 11.06
CA VAL A 42 -2.29 -9.50 10.07
C VAL A 42 -3.05 -9.43 8.74
N SER A 43 -3.62 -10.54 8.32
CA SER A 43 -4.37 -10.63 7.06
C SER A 43 -5.58 -9.69 7.04
N ARG A 44 -6.22 -9.46 8.18
CA ARG A 44 -7.34 -8.53 8.28
C ARG A 44 -6.91 -7.08 8.36
N LEU A 45 -5.80 -6.82 9.06
CA LEU A 45 -5.33 -5.45 9.26
C LEU A 45 -4.77 -4.81 7.97
N LEU A 46 -4.23 -5.61 7.07
CA LEU A 46 -3.70 -5.08 5.81
C LEU A 46 -4.78 -4.39 4.95
N PRO A 47 -5.91 -5.04 4.60
CA PRO A 47 -6.94 -4.34 3.85
C PRO A 47 -7.60 -3.22 4.64
N GLN A 48 -7.72 -3.35 5.96
CA GLN A 48 -8.26 -2.29 6.79
C GLN A 48 -7.39 -1.03 6.72
N ALA A 49 -6.08 -1.20 6.77
CA ALA A 49 -5.15 -0.08 6.65
C ALA A 49 -5.30 0.65 5.32
N ARG A 50 -5.53 -0.09 4.23
CA ARG A 50 -5.78 0.52 2.93
C ARG A 50 -7.09 1.29 2.90
N MET A 51 -8.14 0.72 3.48
CA MET A 51 -9.45 1.38 3.53
C MET A 51 -9.41 2.67 4.35
N GLU A 52 -8.62 2.69 5.41
CA GLU A 52 -8.49 3.86 6.27
C GLU A 52 -7.48 4.89 5.74
N GLY A 53 -6.86 4.62 4.60
CA GLY A 53 -5.91 5.54 4.00
C GLY A 53 -4.55 5.60 4.70
N ILE A 54 -4.26 4.65 5.57
CA ILE A 54 -2.97 4.58 6.24
C ILE A 54 -1.87 4.21 5.26
N VAL A 55 -2.20 3.39 4.27
CA VAL A 55 -1.27 3.04 3.21
C VAL A 55 -1.92 3.30 1.85
N THR A 56 -1.17 3.92 0.97
CA THR A 56 -1.58 4.12 -0.42
C THR A 56 -0.63 3.31 -1.29
N ILE A 57 -1.20 2.39 -2.06
CA ILE A 57 -0.40 1.53 -2.92
C ILE A 57 -0.39 2.11 -4.32
N THR A 58 0.80 2.49 -4.76
CA THR A 58 1.00 2.95 -6.14
C THR A 58 1.91 1.94 -6.82
N VAL A 59 1.40 1.33 -7.88
CA VAL A 59 2.19 0.39 -8.66
C VAL A 59 2.88 1.15 -9.77
N HIS A 60 4.20 1.23 -9.67
CA HIS A 60 5.02 1.83 -10.71
C HIS A 60 5.44 0.76 -11.70
N ASN A 61 4.84 0.81 -12.87
CA ASN A 61 5.24 -0.03 -13.98
C ASN A 61 5.74 0.91 -15.09
N PRO A 62 7.04 0.92 -15.38
CA PRO A 62 7.59 1.82 -16.39
C PRO A 62 6.92 1.69 -17.75
N TYR A 63 6.57 0.46 -18.13
CA TYR A 63 5.91 0.23 -19.42
C TYR A 63 4.48 0.78 -19.44
N SER A 64 3.75 0.62 -18.37
CA SER A 64 2.39 1.17 -18.26
C SER A 64 2.41 2.68 -18.27
N ASP A 65 3.34 3.28 -17.56
CA ASP A 65 3.48 4.73 -17.50
C ASP A 65 3.84 5.28 -18.87
N GLU A 66 4.74 4.65 -19.59
CA GLU A 66 5.11 5.05 -20.95
C GLU A 66 3.92 5.00 -21.89
N ARG A 67 3.15 3.93 -21.83
CA ARG A 67 1.99 3.78 -22.69
C ARG A 67 0.94 4.83 -22.37
N ARG A 68 0.71 5.08 -21.08
CA ARG A 68 -0.26 6.08 -20.66
C ARG A 68 0.15 7.47 -21.12
N TYR A 69 1.43 7.78 -20.97
CA TYR A 69 1.96 9.07 -21.38
C TYR A 69 1.87 9.26 -22.89
N ALA A 70 2.25 8.25 -23.64
CA ALA A 70 2.14 8.27 -25.10
C ALA A 70 0.70 8.45 -25.56
N ALA A 71 -0.25 7.73 -24.95
CA ALA A 71 -1.66 7.83 -25.28
C ALA A 71 -2.19 9.24 -25.00
N LEU A 72 -1.80 9.83 -23.87
CA LEU A 72 -2.21 11.18 -23.53
C LEU A 72 -1.67 12.21 -24.51
N LEU A 73 -0.42 12.04 -24.94
CA LEU A 73 0.19 12.93 -25.92
C LEU A 73 -0.52 12.82 -27.27
N GLU A 74 -0.85 11.61 -27.69
CA GLU A 74 -1.59 11.41 -28.93
C GLU A 74 -2.95 12.10 -28.90
N GLN A 75 -3.67 11.94 -27.79
CA GLN A 75 -4.98 12.57 -27.63
C GLN A 75 -4.90 14.09 -27.65
N ARG A 76 -3.89 14.62 -26.97
CA ARG A 76 -3.76 16.07 -26.79
C ARG A 76 -3.30 16.77 -28.06
N PHE A 77 -2.40 16.17 -28.82
CA PHE A 77 -1.81 16.79 -29.98
C PHE A 77 -2.28 16.21 -31.31
N GLY A 78 -3.14 15.22 -31.27
CA GLY A 78 -3.63 14.57 -32.48
C GLY A 78 -2.57 13.82 -33.25
N LEU A 79 -1.49 13.44 -32.58
CA LEU A 79 -0.41 12.71 -33.20
C LEU A 79 -0.68 11.22 -33.18
N HIS A 80 -0.47 10.59 -34.30
CA HIS A 80 -0.62 9.14 -34.41
C HIS A 80 0.64 8.38 -34.05
N LYS A 81 1.73 9.08 -33.92
CA LYS A 81 3.01 8.50 -33.56
C LYS A 81 3.66 9.34 -32.51
N VAL A 82 3.44 8.94 -31.27
CA VAL A 82 4.23 9.44 -30.16
C VAL A 82 5.09 8.29 -29.72
N ILE A 83 6.31 8.41 -29.96
CA ILE A 83 7.27 7.35 -29.67
C ILE A 83 8.11 7.72 -28.49
#